data_99d9b0593e7166297a4eec94fac96e5c
#
_entry.id   99d9b0593e7166297a4eec94fac96e5c
#
_cell.length_a   1.000
_cell.length_b   1.000
_cell.length_c   1.000
_cell.angle_alpha   90.00
_cell.angle_beta   90.00
_cell.angle_gamma   90.00
#
_symmetry.space_group_name_H-M   'P 1'
#
loop_
_entity.id
_entity.type
_entity.pdbx_description
1 polymer ?
#
loop_
_entity_poly.entity_id
_entity_poly.type
_entity_poly.pdbx_seq_one_letter_code
_entity_poly.pdbx_strand_id
1 'polypeptide(L)'
;RPPVRLRTWIAAAVVLTGIWFYNKPADKPASVAEQVEAATALAAQCDLDGARSALAVLKSARAPAAQIKRLQASITKSAVACDRQQQRAQAWTALQGSVRQALDAGKPDVAATRLAMHVKRWGDDPDTLELDAKVKVAQASAQLDLADACLAKSDRVCLENSLIAAERYQRPELAARTQALRTALSQLLERSLLDAVPVPAPVPAQ
;
A
#
# COMPACT_ATOMS: atom_id res chain seq x y z
N ARG A 1 54.69 -27.71 16.97
CA ARG A 1 53.37 -28.36 17.12
C ARG A 1 53.00 -28.94 15.76
N PRO A 2 52.78 -30.26 15.61
CA PRO A 2 52.44 -30.87 14.34
C PRO A 2 51.05 -30.37 13.87
N PRO A 3 50.85 -30.09 12.56
CA PRO A 3 49.58 -29.70 12.06
C PRO A 3 48.57 -30.86 12.16
N VAL A 4 47.48 -30.61 12.88
CA VAL A 4 46.39 -31.58 13.02
C VAL A 4 45.78 -31.82 11.64
N ARG A 5 45.88 -33.07 11.15
CA ARG A 5 45.44 -33.43 9.79
C ARG A 5 43.94 -33.24 9.68
N LEU A 6 43.49 -32.65 8.59
CA LEU A 6 42.06 -32.38 8.28
C LEU A 6 41.15 -33.59 8.54
N ARG A 7 41.68 -34.80 8.35
CA ARG A 7 40.98 -36.08 8.59
C ARG A 7 40.60 -36.28 10.08
N THR A 8 41.40 -35.80 11.06
CA THR A 8 41.05 -35.87 12.48
C THR A 8 39.95 -34.90 12.86
N TRP A 9 39.85 -33.74 12.22
CA TRP A 9 38.74 -32.79 12.40
C TRP A 9 37.43 -33.34 11.87
N ILE A 10 37.45 -33.98 10.68
CA ILE A 10 36.25 -34.62 10.09
C ILE A 10 35.78 -35.78 11.00
N ALA A 11 36.71 -36.64 11.48
CA ALA A 11 36.35 -37.71 12.38
C ALA A 11 35.75 -37.17 13.71
N ALA A 12 36.33 -36.13 14.30
CA ALA A 12 35.80 -35.49 15.50
C ALA A 12 34.40 -34.86 15.27
N ALA A 13 34.18 -34.20 14.13
CA ALA A 13 32.89 -33.65 13.77
C ALA A 13 31.81 -34.73 13.61
N VAL A 14 32.13 -35.85 12.94
CA VAL A 14 31.21 -36.98 12.79
C VAL A 14 30.84 -37.61 14.11
N VAL A 15 31.82 -37.79 15.01
CA VAL A 15 31.59 -38.34 16.36
C VAL A 15 30.71 -37.37 17.20
N LEU A 16 31.00 -36.05 17.15
CA LEU A 16 30.19 -35.06 17.86
C LEU A 16 28.77 -34.98 17.32
N THR A 17 28.60 -35.06 16.02
CA THR A 17 27.26 -35.07 15.39
C THR A 17 26.51 -36.35 15.78
N GLY A 18 27.19 -37.51 15.80
CA GLY A 18 26.60 -38.77 16.24
C GLY A 18 26.19 -38.76 17.72
N ILE A 19 27.03 -38.19 18.61
CA ILE A 19 26.71 -38.03 20.02
C ILE A 19 25.54 -37.07 20.22
N TRP A 20 25.49 -35.97 19.44
CA TRP A 20 24.40 -35.00 19.49
C TRP A 20 23.08 -35.64 19.04
N PHE A 21 23.09 -36.44 17.98
CA PHE A 21 21.89 -37.17 17.51
C PHE A 21 21.44 -38.23 18.52
N TYR A 22 22.40 -38.94 19.16
CA TYR A 22 22.11 -39.98 20.13
C TYR A 22 21.62 -39.43 21.49
N ASN A 23 22.15 -38.27 21.90
CA ASN A 23 21.72 -37.56 23.13
C ASN A 23 20.61 -36.54 22.91
N LYS A 24 20.06 -36.43 21.70
CA LYS A 24 18.88 -35.60 21.49
C LYS A 24 17.77 -36.13 22.41
N PRO A 25 17.32 -35.34 23.42
CA PRO A 25 16.26 -35.81 24.31
C PRO A 25 15.09 -36.16 23.40
N ALA A 26 14.57 -37.40 23.52
CA ALA A 26 13.37 -37.80 22.84
C ALA A 26 12.30 -36.76 23.21
N ASP A 27 11.87 -35.96 22.23
CA ASP A 27 10.84 -34.96 22.46
C ASP A 27 9.66 -35.69 23.13
N LYS A 28 9.40 -35.34 24.40
CA LYS A 28 8.23 -35.88 25.10
C LYS A 28 7.04 -35.72 24.15
N PRO A 29 6.26 -36.79 23.90
CA PRO A 29 5.13 -36.65 23.02
C PRO A 29 4.30 -35.48 23.52
N ALA A 30 4.14 -34.47 22.65
CA ALA A 30 3.42 -33.26 22.98
C ALA A 30 2.05 -33.62 23.55
N SER A 31 1.70 -33.03 24.67
CA SER A 31 0.36 -33.27 25.26
C SER A 31 -0.75 -32.94 24.26
N VAL A 32 -1.88 -33.58 24.40
CA VAL A 32 -3.03 -33.29 23.52
C VAL A 32 -3.40 -31.79 23.52
N ALA A 33 -3.21 -31.14 24.68
CA ALA A 33 -3.43 -29.70 24.82
C ALA A 33 -2.45 -28.87 23.95
N GLU A 34 -1.16 -29.20 23.98
CA GLU A 34 -0.14 -28.57 23.16
C GLU A 34 -0.36 -28.78 21.67
N GLN A 35 -0.79 -29.99 21.28
CA GLN A 35 -1.13 -30.29 19.88
C GLN A 35 -2.34 -29.47 19.39
N VAL A 36 -3.37 -29.29 20.24
CA VAL A 36 -4.53 -28.44 19.92
C VAL A 36 -4.12 -26.99 19.81
N GLU A 37 -3.22 -26.51 20.68
CA GLU A 37 -2.73 -25.14 20.63
C GLU A 37 -1.88 -24.88 19.37
N ALA A 38 -0.97 -25.80 19.03
CA ALA A 38 -0.21 -25.76 17.80
C ALA A 38 -1.12 -25.74 16.54
N ALA A 39 -2.12 -26.62 16.50
CA ALA A 39 -3.09 -26.66 15.40
C ALA A 39 -3.95 -25.37 15.31
N THR A 40 -4.27 -24.77 16.46
CA THR A 40 -4.97 -23.48 16.52
C THR A 40 -4.08 -22.34 15.99
N ALA A 41 -2.79 -22.38 16.31
CA ALA A 41 -1.81 -21.42 15.79
C ALA A 41 -1.64 -21.54 14.26
N LEU A 42 -1.59 -22.76 13.70
CA LEU A 42 -1.61 -22.98 12.25
C LEU A 42 -2.85 -22.37 11.60
N ALA A 43 -4.03 -22.61 12.18
CA ALA A 43 -5.27 -22.02 11.69
C ALA A 43 -5.24 -20.47 11.72
N ALA A 44 -4.67 -19.89 12.77
CA ALA A 44 -4.52 -18.43 12.89
C ALA A 44 -3.52 -17.84 11.87
N GLN A 45 -2.52 -18.63 11.44
CA GLN A 45 -1.57 -18.29 10.38
C GLN A 45 -2.11 -18.57 8.97
N CYS A 46 -3.37 -18.94 8.85
CA CYS A 46 -4.01 -19.32 7.59
C CYS A 46 -3.46 -20.62 6.95
N ASP A 47 -2.70 -21.41 7.68
CA ASP A 47 -2.40 -22.81 7.29
C ASP A 47 -3.55 -23.74 7.71
N LEU A 48 -4.64 -23.63 6.96
CA LEU A 48 -5.86 -24.39 7.23
C LEU A 48 -5.69 -25.87 6.93
N ASP A 49 -4.82 -26.23 6.02
CA ASP A 49 -4.60 -27.64 5.65
C ASP A 49 -3.74 -28.33 6.71
N GLY A 50 -2.71 -27.66 7.23
CA GLY A 50 -1.95 -28.10 8.39
C GLY A 50 -2.84 -28.28 9.63
N ALA A 51 -3.70 -27.29 9.90
CA ALA A 51 -4.65 -27.36 11.02
C ALA A 51 -5.68 -28.51 10.87
N ARG A 52 -6.21 -28.75 9.67
CA ARG A 52 -7.12 -29.89 9.39
C ARG A 52 -6.41 -31.23 9.52
N SER A 53 -5.18 -31.35 9.06
CA SER A 53 -4.35 -32.54 9.22
C SER A 53 -4.10 -32.86 10.69
N ALA A 54 -3.73 -31.86 11.48
CA ALA A 54 -3.57 -31.98 12.93
C ALA A 54 -4.88 -32.41 13.62
N LEU A 55 -6.02 -31.86 13.20
CA LEU A 55 -7.34 -32.26 13.68
C LEU A 55 -7.65 -33.74 13.36
N ALA A 56 -7.27 -34.22 12.18
CA ALA A 56 -7.45 -35.63 11.80
C ALA A 56 -6.62 -36.56 12.69
N VAL A 57 -5.36 -36.19 12.96
CA VAL A 57 -4.48 -36.93 13.89
C VAL A 57 -5.05 -36.98 15.31
N LEU A 58 -5.53 -35.85 15.83
CA LEU A 58 -6.17 -35.78 17.16
C LEU A 58 -7.42 -36.63 17.26
N LYS A 59 -8.24 -36.70 16.18
CA LYS A 59 -9.41 -37.58 16.11
C LYS A 59 -9.01 -39.07 16.15
N SER A 60 -7.99 -39.45 15.38
CA SER A 60 -7.48 -40.83 15.38
C SER A 60 -6.87 -41.24 16.72
N ALA A 61 -6.24 -40.31 17.41
CA ALA A 61 -5.69 -40.50 18.76
C ALA A 61 -6.76 -40.49 19.85
N ARG A 62 -8.06 -40.37 19.52
CA ARG A 62 -9.19 -40.33 20.46
C ARG A 62 -9.06 -39.21 21.50
N ALA A 63 -8.59 -38.04 21.08
CA ALA A 63 -8.52 -36.87 21.94
C ALA A 63 -9.90 -36.50 22.52
N PRO A 64 -9.96 -35.79 23.69
CA PRO A 64 -11.22 -35.42 24.30
C PRO A 64 -12.13 -34.62 23.35
N ALA A 65 -13.41 -34.97 23.28
CA ALA A 65 -14.38 -34.38 22.35
C ALA A 65 -14.51 -32.85 22.48
N ALA A 66 -14.34 -32.34 23.70
CA ALA A 66 -14.35 -30.88 23.95
C ALA A 66 -13.21 -30.16 23.24
N GLN A 67 -12.00 -30.75 23.24
CA GLN A 67 -10.83 -30.16 22.56
C GLN A 67 -10.97 -30.24 21.03
N ILE A 68 -11.49 -31.36 20.51
CA ILE A 68 -11.80 -31.50 19.08
C ILE A 68 -12.80 -30.44 18.62
N LYS A 69 -13.89 -30.23 19.36
CA LYS A 69 -14.90 -29.20 19.05
C LYS A 69 -14.30 -27.80 19.09
N ARG A 70 -13.47 -27.49 20.08
CA ARG A 70 -12.77 -26.19 20.19
C ARG A 70 -11.88 -25.94 18.97
N LEU A 71 -11.08 -26.92 18.56
CA LEU A 71 -10.21 -26.81 17.39
C LEU A 71 -11.03 -26.66 16.10
N GLN A 72 -12.09 -27.42 15.92
CA GLN A 72 -12.98 -27.28 14.77
C GLN A 72 -13.60 -25.89 14.67
N ALA A 73 -14.08 -25.34 15.79
CA ALA A 73 -14.62 -23.98 15.84
C ALA A 73 -13.55 -22.94 15.50
N SER A 74 -12.31 -23.11 16.00
CA SER A 74 -11.18 -22.24 15.67
C SER A 74 -10.85 -22.29 14.17
N ILE A 75 -10.73 -23.48 13.56
CA ILE A 75 -10.46 -23.65 12.14
C ILE A 75 -11.56 -22.97 11.30
N THR A 76 -12.83 -23.17 11.65
CA THR A 76 -13.95 -22.55 10.91
C THR A 76 -13.90 -21.02 10.99
N LYS A 77 -13.64 -20.47 12.19
CA LYS A 77 -13.52 -19.03 12.39
C LYS A 77 -12.33 -18.46 11.61
N SER A 78 -11.18 -19.12 11.68
CA SER A 78 -9.96 -18.70 10.97
C SER A 78 -10.15 -18.80 9.45
N ALA A 79 -10.85 -19.82 8.94
CA ALA A 79 -11.10 -19.96 7.51
C ALA A 79 -11.82 -18.75 6.92
N VAL A 80 -12.85 -18.23 7.61
CA VAL A 80 -13.58 -17.03 7.17
C VAL A 80 -12.67 -15.78 7.21
N ALA A 81 -11.84 -15.65 8.25
CA ALA A 81 -10.92 -14.52 8.38
C ALA A 81 -9.84 -14.56 7.28
N CYS A 82 -9.27 -15.72 7.02
CA CYS A 82 -8.24 -15.95 6.00
C CYS A 82 -8.78 -15.72 4.58
N ASP A 83 -9.99 -16.20 4.28
CA ASP A 83 -10.64 -15.93 2.99
C ASP A 83 -10.85 -14.43 2.78
N ARG A 84 -11.35 -13.72 3.79
CA ARG A 84 -11.50 -12.26 3.72
C ARG A 84 -10.16 -11.54 3.52
N GLN A 85 -9.10 -11.98 4.20
CA GLN A 85 -7.76 -11.42 4.04
C GLN A 85 -7.22 -11.64 2.62
N GLN A 86 -7.41 -12.84 2.08
CA GLN A 86 -7.00 -13.17 0.72
C GLN A 86 -7.78 -12.34 -0.32
N GLN A 87 -9.10 -12.20 -0.16
CA GLN A 87 -9.93 -11.36 -1.01
C GLN A 87 -9.47 -9.89 -0.97
N ARG A 88 -9.14 -9.37 0.23
CA ARG A 88 -8.60 -8.01 0.38
C ARG A 88 -7.28 -7.86 -0.37
N ALA A 89 -6.34 -8.82 -0.22
CA ALA A 89 -5.06 -8.78 -0.91
C ALA A 89 -5.20 -8.81 -2.45
N GLN A 90 -6.11 -9.67 -2.97
CA GLN A 90 -6.41 -9.71 -4.40
C GLN A 90 -7.05 -8.41 -4.89
N ALA A 91 -8.01 -7.87 -4.13
CA ALA A 91 -8.65 -6.59 -4.45
C ALA A 91 -7.64 -5.44 -4.43
N TRP A 92 -6.67 -5.45 -3.52
CA TRP A 92 -5.59 -4.46 -3.46
C TRP A 92 -4.69 -4.52 -4.69
N THR A 93 -4.24 -5.71 -5.09
CA THR A 93 -3.42 -5.89 -6.30
C THR A 93 -4.15 -5.40 -7.56
N ALA A 94 -5.43 -5.75 -7.68
CA ALA A 94 -6.27 -5.29 -8.79
C ALA A 94 -6.45 -3.76 -8.79
N LEU A 95 -6.65 -3.16 -7.61
CA LEU A 95 -6.75 -1.71 -7.45
C LEU A 95 -5.47 -1.02 -7.92
N GLN A 96 -4.30 -1.45 -7.42
CA GLN A 96 -3.01 -0.86 -7.81
C GLN A 96 -2.83 -0.85 -9.33
N GLY A 97 -3.11 -1.98 -9.99
CA GLY A 97 -3.06 -2.07 -11.46
C GLY A 97 -4.02 -1.11 -12.14
N SER A 98 -5.26 -1.04 -11.67
CA SER A 98 -6.29 -0.19 -12.27
C SER A 98 -6.05 1.31 -12.02
N VAL A 99 -5.52 1.69 -10.85
CA VAL A 99 -5.14 3.08 -10.54
C VAL A 99 -3.96 3.49 -11.41
N ARG A 100 -2.91 2.66 -11.51
CA ARG A 100 -1.78 2.93 -12.38
C ARG A 100 -2.25 3.16 -13.82
N GLN A 101 -3.05 2.26 -14.37
CA GLN A 101 -3.59 2.40 -15.73
C GLN A 101 -4.36 3.71 -15.92
N ALA A 102 -5.14 4.13 -14.91
CA ALA A 102 -5.89 5.40 -14.99
C ALA A 102 -4.95 6.61 -14.97
N LEU A 103 -3.91 6.58 -14.13
CA LEU A 103 -2.90 7.64 -14.07
C LEU A 103 -2.09 7.73 -15.36
N ASP A 104 -1.65 6.61 -15.92
CA ASP A 104 -0.91 6.53 -17.18
C ASP A 104 -1.76 7.04 -18.37
N ALA A 105 -3.08 6.88 -18.29
CA ALA A 105 -4.04 7.42 -19.26
C ALA A 105 -4.39 8.91 -19.04
N GLY A 106 -3.76 9.60 -18.08
CA GLY A 106 -4.05 10.99 -17.74
C GLY A 106 -5.43 11.20 -17.12
N LYS A 107 -5.99 10.21 -16.44
CA LYS A 107 -7.34 10.24 -15.82
C LYS A 107 -7.27 10.10 -14.29
N PRO A 108 -6.68 11.08 -13.57
CA PRO A 108 -6.50 10.98 -12.12
C PRO A 108 -7.81 10.93 -11.33
N ASP A 109 -8.91 11.51 -11.85
CA ASP A 109 -10.23 11.46 -11.20
C ASP A 109 -10.82 10.03 -11.22
N VAL A 110 -10.57 9.28 -12.30
CA VAL A 110 -10.94 7.86 -12.38
C VAL A 110 -10.13 7.05 -11.36
N ALA A 111 -8.85 7.36 -11.20
CA ALA A 111 -8.00 6.74 -10.18
C ALA A 111 -8.53 7.01 -8.77
N ALA A 112 -8.87 8.27 -8.45
CA ALA A 112 -9.46 8.68 -7.18
C ALA A 112 -10.78 7.94 -6.89
N THR A 113 -11.67 7.83 -7.88
CA THR A 113 -12.94 7.13 -7.74
C THR A 113 -12.75 5.64 -7.43
N ARG A 114 -11.81 4.97 -8.11
CA ARG A 114 -11.49 3.56 -7.86
C ARG A 114 -10.94 3.34 -6.47
N LEU A 115 -10.03 4.20 -6.03
CA LEU A 115 -9.48 4.17 -4.67
C LEU A 115 -10.56 4.37 -3.62
N ALA A 116 -11.44 5.37 -3.79
CA ALA A 116 -12.54 5.63 -2.86
C ALA A 116 -13.50 4.43 -2.73
N MET A 117 -13.79 3.74 -3.82
CA MET A 117 -14.60 2.51 -3.80
C MET A 117 -13.92 1.38 -3.02
N HIS A 118 -12.59 1.24 -3.16
CA HIS A 118 -11.82 0.25 -2.41
C HIS A 118 -11.85 0.56 -0.92
N VAL A 119 -11.56 1.80 -0.53
CA VAL A 119 -11.57 2.28 0.86
C VAL A 119 -12.95 2.09 1.49
N LYS A 120 -14.03 2.40 0.76
CA LYS A 120 -15.39 2.17 1.24
C LYS A 120 -15.67 0.69 1.58
N ARG A 121 -15.08 -0.25 0.84
CA ARG A 121 -15.30 -1.70 1.04
C ARG A 121 -14.38 -2.30 2.09
N TRP A 122 -13.12 -1.90 2.13
CA TRP A 122 -12.06 -2.57 2.88
C TRP A 122 -11.49 -1.74 4.03
N GLY A 123 -11.82 -0.45 4.09
CA GLY A 123 -11.26 0.53 5.03
C GLY A 123 -9.94 1.12 4.58
N ASP A 124 -9.50 2.14 5.30
CA ASP A 124 -8.19 2.78 5.12
C ASP A 124 -7.09 1.93 5.77
N ASP A 125 -5.92 1.99 5.17
CA ASP A 125 -4.66 1.48 5.70
C ASP A 125 -3.50 2.35 5.22
N PRO A 126 -2.27 2.18 5.72
CA PRO A 126 -1.12 2.98 5.30
C PRO A 126 -0.87 2.96 3.79
N ASP A 127 -1.09 1.81 3.14
CA ASP A 127 -0.87 1.63 1.71
C ASP A 127 -1.90 2.41 0.88
N THR A 128 -3.17 2.40 1.29
CA THR A 128 -4.24 3.19 0.65
C THR A 128 -4.01 4.68 0.81
N LEU A 129 -3.51 5.14 1.98
CA LEU A 129 -3.18 6.54 2.23
C LEU A 129 -1.99 7.01 1.37
N GLU A 130 -0.97 6.17 1.19
CA GLU A 130 0.14 6.47 0.29
C GLU A 130 -0.32 6.57 -1.17
N LEU A 131 -1.18 5.65 -1.60
CA LEU A 131 -1.74 5.67 -2.95
C LEU A 131 -2.64 6.90 -3.17
N ASP A 132 -3.44 7.29 -2.18
CA ASP A 132 -4.26 8.52 -2.20
C ASP A 132 -3.39 9.77 -2.35
N ALA A 133 -2.27 9.82 -1.63
CA ALA A 133 -1.31 10.91 -1.77
C ALA A 133 -0.80 11.03 -3.22
N LYS A 134 -0.44 9.91 -3.86
CA LYS A 134 0.02 9.88 -5.26
C LYS A 134 -1.08 10.31 -6.23
N VAL A 135 -2.31 9.86 -6.02
CA VAL A 135 -3.47 10.24 -6.84
C VAL A 135 -3.75 11.74 -6.72
N LYS A 136 -3.70 12.31 -5.51
CA LYS A 136 -3.87 13.75 -5.28
C LYS A 136 -2.79 14.59 -5.93
N VAL A 137 -1.53 14.13 -5.95
CA VAL A 137 -0.45 14.79 -6.70
C VAL A 137 -0.77 14.79 -8.18
N ALA A 138 -1.25 13.69 -8.74
CA ALA A 138 -1.62 13.61 -10.15
C ALA A 138 -2.81 14.51 -10.49
N GLN A 139 -3.82 14.58 -9.61
CA GLN A 139 -4.96 15.49 -9.76
C GLN A 139 -4.52 16.96 -9.75
N ALA A 140 -3.68 17.34 -8.78
CA ALA A 140 -3.15 18.69 -8.71
C ALA A 140 -2.28 19.02 -9.94
N SER A 141 -1.43 18.08 -10.40
CA SER A 141 -0.62 18.25 -11.60
C SER A 141 -1.49 18.48 -12.84
N ALA A 142 -2.58 17.72 -13.02
CA ALA A 142 -3.51 17.90 -14.13
C ALA A 142 -4.17 19.29 -14.14
N GLN A 143 -4.48 19.84 -12.96
CA GLN A 143 -4.96 21.22 -12.86
C GLN A 143 -3.89 22.25 -13.21
N LEU A 144 -2.63 22.02 -12.85
CA LEU A 144 -1.52 22.89 -13.25
C LEU A 144 -1.22 22.78 -14.75
N ASP A 145 -1.37 21.61 -15.37
CA ASP A 145 -1.26 21.44 -16.83
C ASP A 145 -2.34 22.26 -17.57
N LEU A 146 -3.56 22.26 -17.02
CA LEU A 146 -4.64 23.12 -17.51
C LEU A 146 -4.30 24.62 -17.31
N ALA A 147 -3.73 24.98 -16.15
CA ALA A 147 -3.30 26.35 -15.88
C ALA A 147 -2.24 26.83 -16.89
N ASP A 148 -1.23 25.99 -17.22
CA ASP A 148 -0.25 26.28 -18.26
C ASP A 148 -0.90 26.49 -19.64
N ALA A 149 -1.87 25.65 -20.00
CA ALA A 149 -2.62 25.79 -21.24
C ALA A 149 -3.45 27.09 -21.28
N CYS A 150 -4.02 27.53 -20.15
CA CYS A 150 -4.73 28.79 -20.02
C CYS A 150 -3.77 29.98 -20.10
N LEU A 151 -2.60 29.89 -19.50
CA LEU A 151 -1.53 30.90 -19.58
C LEU A 151 -1.09 31.12 -21.05
N ALA A 152 -0.88 30.04 -21.79
CA ALA A 152 -0.50 30.09 -23.21
C ALA A 152 -1.54 30.81 -24.06
N LYS A 153 -2.82 30.81 -23.66
CA LYS A 153 -3.93 31.53 -24.32
C LYS A 153 -4.19 32.92 -23.74
N SER A 154 -3.42 33.34 -22.74
CA SER A 154 -3.67 34.55 -21.95
C SER A 154 -5.08 34.60 -21.32
N ASP A 155 -5.67 33.41 -21.05
CA ASP A 155 -6.99 33.33 -20.42
C ASP A 155 -6.81 33.37 -18.88
N ARG A 156 -6.94 34.59 -18.35
CA ARG A 156 -6.77 34.90 -16.95
C ARG A 156 -7.74 34.10 -16.04
N VAL A 157 -9.01 34.07 -16.42
CA VAL A 157 -10.06 33.46 -15.59
C VAL A 157 -9.83 31.93 -15.48
N CYS A 158 -9.55 31.32 -16.62
CA CYS A 158 -9.20 29.92 -16.67
C CYS A 158 -7.95 29.62 -15.82
N LEU A 159 -6.88 30.40 -15.93
CA LEU A 159 -5.63 30.25 -15.18
C LEU A 159 -5.88 30.34 -13.66
N GLU A 160 -6.61 31.36 -13.22
CA GLU A 160 -6.94 31.55 -11.79
C GLU A 160 -7.75 30.38 -11.23
N ASN A 161 -8.80 29.95 -11.93
CA ASN A 161 -9.65 28.84 -11.50
C ASN A 161 -8.85 27.52 -11.40
N SER A 162 -7.97 27.26 -12.37
CA SER A 162 -7.14 26.06 -12.39
C SER A 162 -6.10 26.06 -11.26
N LEU A 163 -5.51 27.22 -10.94
CA LEU A 163 -4.61 27.40 -9.80
C LEU A 163 -5.34 27.12 -8.48
N ILE A 164 -6.52 27.72 -8.27
CA ILE A 164 -7.33 27.48 -7.08
C ILE A 164 -7.69 26.00 -6.95
N ALA A 165 -8.03 25.34 -8.05
CA ALA A 165 -8.33 23.91 -8.05
C ALA A 165 -7.12 23.06 -7.68
N ALA A 166 -5.92 23.37 -8.17
CA ALA A 166 -4.69 22.67 -7.83
C ALA A 166 -4.33 22.83 -6.34
N GLU A 167 -4.48 24.04 -5.81
CA GLU A 167 -4.12 24.35 -4.40
C GLU A 167 -5.02 23.66 -3.38
N ARG A 168 -6.24 23.30 -3.72
CA ARG A 168 -7.13 22.52 -2.84
C ARG A 168 -6.53 21.18 -2.40
N TYR A 169 -5.62 20.62 -3.21
CA TYR A 169 -4.95 19.36 -2.89
C TYR A 169 -3.79 19.54 -1.90
N GLN A 170 -3.32 20.76 -1.64
CA GLN A 170 -2.27 21.10 -0.67
C GLN A 170 -1.00 20.25 -0.85
N ARG A 171 -0.48 20.18 -2.08
CA ARG A 171 0.67 19.35 -2.43
C ARG A 171 1.98 20.15 -2.44
N PRO A 172 2.83 19.99 -1.39
CA PRO A 172 4.09 20.73 -1.30
C PRO A 172 5.06 20.42 -2.45
N GLU A 173 4.95 19.22 -3.03
CA GLU A 173 5.76 18.79 -4.16
C GLU A 173 5.55 19.66 -5.42
N LEU A 174 4.41 20.31 -5.52
CA LEU A 174 4.02 21.17 -6.64
C LEU A 174 4.10 22.67 -6.31
N ALA A 175 4.54 23.04 -5.11
CA ALA A 175 4.54 24.42 -4.64
C ALA A 175 5.34 25.38 -5.54
N ALA A 176 6.51 24.96 -6.02
CA ALA A 176 7.34 25.77 -6.91
C ALA A 176 6.62 26.08 -8.25
N ARG A 177 5.97 25.07 -8.85
CA ARG A 177 5.21 25.23 -10.10
C ARG A 177 4.00 26.14 -9.89
N THR A 178 3.26 25.93 -8.80
CA THR A 178 2.11 26.77 -8.42
C THR A 178 2.52 28.21 -8.26
N GLN A 179 3.65 28.49 -7.58
CA GLN A 179 4.16 29.84 -7.38
C GLN A 179 4.60 30.50 -8.70
N ALA A 180 5.24 29.77 -9.59
CA ALA A 180 5.62 30.27 -10.90
C ALA A 180 4.38 30.72 -11.72
N LEU A 181 3.31 29.91 -11.72
CA LEU A 181 2.08 30.24 -12.40
C LEU A 181 1.32 31.42 -11.76
N ARG A 182 1.38 31.56 -10.42
CA ARG A 182 0.86 32.75 -9.73
C ARG A 182 1.60 34.04 -10.13
N THR A 183 2.92 33.96 -10.26
CA THR A 183 3.72 35.08 -10.74
C THR A 183 3.33 35.46 -12.17
N ALA A 184 3.15 34.46 -13.04
CA ALA A 184 2.69 34.70 -14.41
C ALA A 184 1.29 35.32 -14.46
N LEU A 185 0.37 34.88 -13.59
CA LEU A 185 -0.96 35.48 -13.46
C LEU A 185 -0.87 36.96 -13.06
N SER A 186 -0.02 37.31 -12.09
CA SER A 186 0.20 38.70 -11.67
C SER A 186 0.72 39.56 -12.84
N GLN A 187 1.65 39.04 -13.63
CA GLN A 187 2.16 39.74 -14.82
C GLN A 187 1.09 39.96 -15.89
N LEU A 188 0.19 39.01 -16.10
CA LEU A 188 -0.95 39.19 -17.02
C LEU A 188 -1.91 40.26 -16.52
N LEU A 189 -2.14 40.32 -15.19
CA LEU A 189 -2.97 41.39 -14.59
C LEU A 189 -2.35 42.77 -14.81
N GLU A 190 -1.04 42.93 -14.53
CA GLU A 190 -0.32 44.19 -14.73
C GLU A 190 -0.39 44.66 -16.17
N ARG A 191 -0.15 43.78 -17.15
CA ARG A 191 -0.27 44.12 -18.58
C ARG A 191 -1.67 44.59 -18.93
N SER A 192 -2.71 43.87 -18.48
CA SER A 192 -4.10 44.26 -18.77
C SER A 192 -4.49 45.61 -18.19
N LEU A 193 -3.90 45.99 -17.05
CA LEU A 193 -4.11 47.31 -16.46
C LEU A 193 -3.40 48.42 -17.25
N LEU A 194 -2.18 48.17 -17.73
CA LEU A 194 -1.42 49.12 -18.54
C LEU A 194 -2.09 49.34 -19.89
N ASP A 195 -2.63 48.30 -20.52
CA ASP A 195 -3.33 48.40 -21.81
C ASP A 195 -4.70 49.10 -21.68
N ALA A 196 -5.29 49.11 -20.47
CA ALA A 196 -6.55 49.78 -20.19
C ALA A 196 -6.41 51.30 -19.92
N VAL A 197 -5.20 51.83 -19.74
CA VAL A 197 -4.96 53.28 -19.53
C VAL A 197 -4.98 53.97 -20.86
N PRO A 198 -5.98 54.85 -21.14
CA PRO A 198 -6.02 55.58 -22.39
C PRO A 198 -4.82 56.52 -22.48
N VAL A 199 -4.05 56.41 -23.56
CA VAL A 199 -2.97 57.36 -23.85
C VAL A 199 -3.60 58.77 -23.98
N PRO A 200 -3.18 59.74 -23.14
CA PRO A 200 -3.74 61.09 -23.28
C PRO A 200 -3.46 61.65 -24.70
N ALA A 201 -4.54 62.10 -25.33
CA ALA A 201 -4.42 62.71 -26.66
C ALA A 201 -3.36 63.81 -26.66
N PRO A 202 -2.51 63.91 -27.70
CA PRO A 202 -1.53 64.97 -27.78
C PRO A 202 -2.22 66.32 -27.72
N VAL A 203 -1.85 67.17 -26.79
CA VAL A 203 -2.35 68.55 -26.66
C VAL A 203 -1.98 69.29 -27.93
N PRO A 204 -2.93 69.86 -28.66
CA PRO A 204 -2.61 70.67 -29.85
C PRO A 204 -1.74 71.88 -29.44
N ALA A 205 -0.59 72.01 -30.07
CA ALA A 205 0.27 73.20 -29.90
C ALA A 205 -0.49 74.40 -30.40
N GLN A 206 -0.68 75.40 -29.50
CA GLN A 206 -1.20 76.74 -29.85
C GLN A 206 -0.05 77.61 -30.33
#